data_d1aba2ee4ff22baea259b83582152eb6
#
_entry.id   d1aba2ee4ff22baea259b83582152eb6
#
_cell.length_a   1.000
_cell.length_b   1.000
_cell.length_c   1.000
_cell.angle_alpha   90.00
_cell.angle_beta   90.00
_cell.angle_gamma   90.00
#
_symmetry.space_group_name_H-M   'P 1'
#
loop_
_entity.id
_entity.type
_entity.pdbx_description
1 polymer ?
#
loop_
_entity_poly.entity_id
_entity_poly.type
_entity_poly.pdbx_seq_one_letter_code
_entity_poly.pdbx_strand_id
1 'polypeptide(L)'
;MNPKSINNALARAWAIEFNQRHRFAPIEASMRRLRFTAVLICATLLFLAGRAFAETNADAPPGKPDASIDLATKDGVDLVKGQWRYSDTKITEVNFKAAGADKQPTGPSNKTYDYTPHAGGLEFDDSKWEIIEPTTLDARRSTGRLCFNWYRINVTVPARVGDVDVSGSTVVFQTSLDDYAEVWIDGELSRALGQSGGSVIKGWNAANRLIISRSVQPGQKIQLAVFGINGPISNPPTNYIWMREAKLEFYKNGVAPVAITPSEVNVEVIRSDPALDAIVPSNPKVFKLAEGFKFTEGPVWDRNGGYLLFSDPNNNTIYKYSPEGNGQLTVFREKSGYEGADIAEYGQPGSNGLTFDRQGRLTINQHGNRRVVRLESDGKLVVLADKFEGKRLNSPNDLVYRSDGTLYFTDPPFGLPKFFDDPRKELPFSGVFAVKDGNLKLVTKDFTGPNGIAFSPDEKYLYVSDWDEKKKVVMRYDVQPDGSVNNGKIFFDMTSAPGEDALDGMKIDKAGNLYVSGPGGLWIISPEGRHLGTIIPPKHPHNFAWGDADGKTLYLCARSGLYRIKLNIEGVRP
;
A
#
# COMPACT_ATOMS: atom_id res chain seq x y z
N MET A 1 -39.65 -25.54 -23.73
CA MET A 1 -40.48 -24.34 -23.46
C MET A 1 -39.65 -23.10 -23.75
N ASN A 2 -40.18 -22.19 -24.49
CA ASN A 2 -39.51 -21.12 -25.21
C ASN A 2 -39.16 -19.93 -24.28
N PRO A 3 -37.94 -19.37 -24.27
CA PRO A 3 -37.54 -18.29 -23.33
C PRO A 3 -38.17 -16.91 -23.55
N LYS A 4 -39.07 -16.77 -24.48
CA LYS A 4 -39.73 -15.47 -24.81
C LYS A 4 -40.92 -15.09 -23.93
N SER A 5 -41.31 -15.91 -22.95
CA SER A 5 -42.52 -15.65 -22.13
C SER A 5 -42.27 -15.04 -20.74
N ILE A 6 -41.01 -14.88 -20.30
CA ILE A 6 -40.71 -14.40 -18.95
C ILE A 6 -40.40 -12.88 -18.91
N ASN A 7 -39.98 -12.28 -20.02
CA ASN A 7 -39.67 -10.84 -20.06
C ASN A 7 -40.87 -9.90 -20.23
N ASN A 8 -42.06 -10.43 -20.52
CA ASN A 8 -43.28 -9.60 -20.68
C ASN A 8 -44.12 -9.45 -19.41
N ALA A 9 -43.83 -10.21 -18.36
CA ALA A 9 -44.55 -10.11 -17.08
C ALA A 9 -44.00 -9.03 -16.13
N LEU A 10 -42.68 -8.79 -16.18
CA LEU A 10 -42.01 -7.79 -15.34
C LEU A 10 -42.14 -6.35 -15.86
N ALA A 11 -42.31 -6.16 -17.16
CA ALA A 11 -42.53 -4.84 -17.77
C ALA A 11 -43.95 -4.31 -17.57
N ARG A 12 -44.94 -5.15 -17.24
CA ARG A 12 -46.32 -4.73 -16.99
C ARG A 12 -46.67 -4.42 -15.53
N ALA A 13 -45.87 -4.89 -14.60
CA ALA A 13 -46.05 -4.61 -13.17
C ALA A 13 -45.58 -3.19 -12.77
N TRP A 14 -44.60 -2.62 -13.49
CA TRP A 14 -44.08 -1.27 -13.21
C TRP A 14 -44.89 -0.12 -13.83
N ALA A 15 -45.76 -0.40 -14.79
CA ALA A 15 -46.57 0.63 -15.45
C ALA A 15 -47.91 0.89 -14.77
N ILE A 16 -48.36 0.07 -13.81
CA ILE A 16 -49.68 0.18 -13.17
C ILE A 16 -49.63 0.92 -11.82
N GLU A 17 -48.46 1.01 -11.18
CA GLU A 17 -48.32 1.64 -9.87
C GLU A 17 -48.03 3.15 -9.91
N PHE A 18 -47.79 3.73 -11.11
CA PHE A 18 -47.48 5.16 -11.27
C PHE A 18 -48.68 6.04 -11.64
N ASN A 19 -49.91 5.49 -11.77
CA ASN A 19 -51.07 6.23 -12.28
C ASN A 19 -52.23 6.41 -11.29
N GLN A 20 -52.04 6.14 -10.01
CA GLN A 20 -53.07 6.42 -8.99
C GLN A 20 -52.50 7.15 -7.78
N ARG A 21 -52.15 8.40 -7.92
CA ARG A 21 -52.27 9.46 -6.89
C ARG A 21 -51.79 10.78 -7.47
N HIS A 22 -52.69 11.69 -7.54
CA HIS A 22 -52.68 13.15 -7.48
C HIS A 22 -53.46 13.84 -8.61
N ARG A 23 -54.72 14.03 -8.31
CA ARG A 23 -55.51 15.14 -8.89
C ARG A 23 -55.19 16.39 -8.08
N PHE A 24 -54.65 17.42 -8.70
CA PHE A 24 -54.66 18.79 -8.19
C PHE A 24 -55.09 19.77 -9.26
N ALA A 25 -55.95 20.70 -8.81
CA ALA A 25 -56.54 21.79 -9.59
C ALA A 25 -55.50 22.93 -9.86
N PRO A 26 -55.76 23.85 -10.80
CA PRO A 26 -54.74 24.75 -11.33
C PRO A 26 -54.53 25.99 -10.46
N ILE A 27 -53.26 26.34 -10.20
CA ILE A 27 -52.85 27.66 -9.72
C ILE A 27 -51.79 28.19 -10.72
N GLU A 28 -52.30 28.96 -11.70
CA GLU A 28 -51.48 29.84 -12.52
C GLU A 28 -51.29 31.17 -11.77
N ALA A 29 -50.14 31.41 -11.18
CA ALA A 29 -49.59 32.76 -10.92
C ALA A 29 -48.25 32.79 -10.18
N SER A 30 -47.59 31.67 -9.93
CA SER A 30 -46.31 31.63 -9.17
C SER A 30 -45.09 31.12 -9.95
N MET A 31 -45.24 30.80 -11.23
CA MET A 31 -44.23 30.05 -12.00
C MET A 31 -43.10 30.88 -12.65
N ARG A 32 -43.07 32.21 -12.50
CA ARG A 32 -41.97 33.00 -13.07
C ARG A 32 -40.78 33.23 -12.10
N ARG A 33 -40.99 33.14 -10.80
CA ARG A 33 -39.89 33.24 -9.81
C ARG A 33 -39.25 31.90 -9.46
N LEU A 34 -39.98 30.77 -9.56
CA LEU A 34 -39.41 29.44 -9.30
C LEU A 34 -38.50 28.90 -10.44
N ARG A 35 -38.74 29.37 -11.69
CA ARG A 35 -37.88 28.93 -12.81
C ARG A 35 -36.48 29.52 -12.78
N PHE A 36 -36.28 30.71 -12.25
CA PHE A 36 -34.94 31.31 -12.10
C PHE A 36 -34.16 30.71 -10.94
N THR A 37 -34.83 30.35 -9.85
CA THR A 37 -34.15 29.72 -8.69
C THR A 37 -33.83 28.24 -8.93
N ALA A 38 -34.69 27.50 -9.66
CA ALA A 38 -34.43 26.11 -10.02
C ALA A 38 -33.31 25.97 -11.07
N VAL A 39 -33.18 26.90 -12.00
CA VAL A 39 -32.08 26.92 -12.98
C VAL A 39 -30.74 27.31 -12.30
N LEU A 40 -30.78 28.18 -11.29
CA LEU A 40 -29.56 28.53 -10.53
C LEU A 40 -29.12 27.40 -9.58
N ILE A 41 -30.06 26.66 -8.98
CA ILE A 41 -29.80 25.51 -8.13
C ILE A 41 -29.32 24.29 -8.98
N CYS A 42 -29.91 24.07 -10.16
CA CYS A 42 -29.39 23.03 -11.08
C CYS A 42 -28.02 23.41 -11.68
N ALA A 43 -27.79 24.70 -11.96
CA ALA A 43 -26.44 25.13 -12.40
C ALA A 43 -25.40 25.04 -11.30
N THR A 44 -25.75 25.34 -10.04
CA THR A 44 -24.83 25.17 -8.88
C THR A 44 -24.66 23.69 -8.51
N LEU A 45 -25.66 22.85 -8.66
CA LEU A 45 -25.53 21.39 -8.46
C LEU A 45 -24.77 20.71 -9.61
N LEU A 46 -24.88 21.21 -10.85
CA LEU A 46 -24.04 20.77 -11.98
C LEU A 46 -22.60 21.27 -11.85
N PHE A 47 -22.36 22.44 -11.24
CA PHE A 47 -21.00 22.91 -10.93
C PHE A 47 -20.40 22.18 -9.73
N LEU A 48 -21.19 21.73 -8.76
CA LEU A 48 -20.75 20.90 -7.65
C LEU A 48 -20.60 19.43 -8.05
N ALA A 49 -21.45 18.90 -8.94
CA ALA A 49 -21.29 17.55 -9.51
C ALA A 49 -20.11 17.48 -10.49
N GLY A 50 -19.79 18.58 -11.21
CA GLY A 50 -18.59 18.65 -12.07
C GLY A 50 -17.27 18.73 -11.31
N ARG A 51 -17.28 18.96 -9.98
CA ARG A 51 -16.07 18.91 -9.14
C ARG A 51 -15.87 17.57 -8.41
N ALA A 52 -16.83 16.66 -8.47
CA ALA A 52 -16.74 15.35 -7.79
C ALA A 52 -16.14 14.23 -8.64
N PHE A 53 -15.73 14.50 -9.91
CA PHE A 53 -15.14 13.51 -10.81
C PHE A 53 -13.77 13.93 -11.37
N ALA A 54 -13.03 14.73 -10.67
CA ALA A 54 -11.61 14.93 -10.91
C ALA A 54 -10.80 14.27 -9.79
N GLU A 55 -11.01 12.96 -9.56
CA GLU A 55 -9.97 12.14 -8.95
C GLU A 55 -8.86 11.96 -10.00
N THR A 56 -8.04 12.99 -10.09
CA THR A 56 -6.71 12.94 -10.68
C THR A 56 -5.92 11.81 -10.03
N ASN A 57 -4.96 11.22 -10.73
CA ASN A 57 -3.85 10.48 -10.13
C ASN A 57 -3.30 11.34 -8.99
N ALA A 58 -3.72 11.03 -7.76
CA ALA A 58 -3.48 11.87 -6.60
C ALA A 58 -1.98 12.06 -6.31
N ASP A 59 -1.13 11.23 -6.93
CA ASP A 59 0.31 11.19 -6.73
C ASP A 59 1.12 12.00 -7.77
N ALA A 60 0.59 12.24 -8.96
CA ALA A 60 1.35 12.97 -9.98
C ALA A 60 1.41 14.47 -9.64
N PRO A 61 2.59 15.11 -9.65
CA PRO A 61 2.73 16.52 -9.33
C PRO A 61 1.74 17.39 -10.11
N PRO A 62 1.01 18.29 -9.44
CA PRO A 62 0.16 19.26 -10.13
C PRO A 62 1.01 20.37 -10.77
N GLY A 63 0.46 21.02 -11.78
CA GLY A 63 1.06 22.20 -12.37
C GLY A 63 1.98 21.89 -13.57
N LYS A 64 2.74 22.92 -13.96
CA LYS A 64 3.64 22.83 -15.11
C LYS A 64 4.92 22.11 -14.71
N PRO A 65 5.38 21.11 -15.52
CA PRO A 65 6.67 20.47 -15.28
C PRO A 65 7.82 21.47 -15.51
N ASP A 66 8.96 21.25 -14.85
CA ASP A 66 10.19 22.01 -15.06
C ASP A 66 10.79 21.72 -16.44
N ALA A 67 10.61 20.49 -16.92
CA ALA A 67 10.97 20.08 -18.28
C ALA A 67 10.04 18.97 -18.77
N SER A 68 9.92 18.81 -20.09
CA SER A 68 9.14 17.72 -20.70
C SER A 68 9.79 17.21 -21.99
N ILE A 69 9.60 15.92 -22.26
CA ILE A 69 9.99 15.25 -23.51
C ILE A 69 8.72 14.69 -24.15
N ASP A 70 8.44 15.09 -25.37
CA ASP A 70 7.31 14.56 -26.14
C ASP A 70 7.75 13.33 -26.94
N LEU A 71 7.34 12.14 -26.47
CA LEU A 71 7.66 10.87 -27.11
C LEU A 71 6.86 10.60 -28.40
N ALA A 72 5.93 11.48 -28.75
CA ALA A 72 5.25 11.48 -30.05
C ALA A 72 6.04 12.24 -31.13
N THR A 73 7.24 12.74 -30.83
CA THR A 73 8.12 13.43 -31.77
C THR A 73 9.42 12.65 -31.98
N LYS A 74 10.03 12.86 -33.16
CA LYS A 74 11.32 12.26 -33.46
C LYS A 74 12.41 12.74 -32.50
N ASP A 75 12.47 14.03 -32.21
CA ASP A 75 13.46 14.62 -31.32
C ASP A 75 13.30 14.07 -29.87
N GLY A 76 12.07 13.84 -29.45
CA GLY A 76 11.80 13.27 -28.13
C GLY A 76 12.27 11.83 -27.98
N VAL A 77 11.99 10.97 -28.94
CA VAL A 77 12.46 9.57 -28.88
C VAL A 77 13.98 9.46 -29.12
N ASP A 78 14.56 10.31 -29.95
CA ASP A 78 16.01 10.37 -30.12
C ASP A 78 16.73 10.80 -28.85
N LEU A 79 16.17 11.77 -28.10
CA LEU A 79 16.71 12.26 -26.84
C LEU A 79 16.76 11.17 -25.76
N VAL A 80 15.73 10.33 -25.69
CA VAL A 80 15.66 9.19 -24.75
C VAL A 80 16.24 7.90 -25.31
N LYS A 81 16.79 7.93 -26.54
CA LYS A 81 17.29 6.75 -27.27
C LYS A 81 16.24 5.63 -27.36
N GLY A 82 14.99 6.03 -27.49
CA GLY A 82 13.84 5.13 -27.52
C GLY A 82 13.40 4.78 -28.95
N GLN A 83 12.60 3.73 -29.06
CA GLN A 83 11.95 3.32 -30.29
C GLN A 83 10.61 2.69 -29.99
N TRP A 84 9.54 3.25 -30.55
CA TRP A 84 8.21 2.70 -30.38
C TRP A 84 8.05 1.39 -31.14
N ARG A 85 7.48 0.38 -30.44
CA ARG A 85 7.09 -0.91 -30.99
C ARG A 85 5.61 -1.13 -30.77
N TYR A 86 4.98 -1.77 -31.73
CA TYR A 86 3.54 -1.98 -31.76
C TYR A 86 3.18 -3.44 -32.10
N SER A 87 2.13 -3.94 -31.48
CA SER A 87 1.51 -5.22 -31.86
C SER A 87 0.01 -5.20 -31.59
N ASP A 88 -0.74 -5.70 -32.57
CA ASP A 88 -2.13 -6.10 -32.33
C ASP A 88 -2.19 -7.27 -31.36
N THR A 89 -3.31 -7.38 -30.67
CA THR A 89 -3.60 -8.46 -29.72
C THR A 89 -4.73 -9.33 -30.25
N LYS A 90 -4.56 -10.64 -30.17
CA LYS A 90 -5.58 -11.63 -30.56
C LYS A 90 -6.31 -12.13 -29.33
N ILE A 91 -7.63 -12.20 -29.41
CA ILE A 91 -8.46 -12.86 -28.41
C ILE A 91 -8.56 -14.33 -28.78
N THR A 92 -8.27 -15.22 -27.83
CA THR A 92 -8.29 -16.66 -28.01
C THR A 92 -9.22 -17.31 -26.98
N GLU A 93 -10.00 -18.32 -27.41
CA GLU A 93 -10.75 -19.15 -26.47
C GLU A 93 -9.80 -20.09 -25.74
N VAL A 94 -9.87 -20.12 -24.42
CA VAL A 94 -9.04 -20.97 -23.57
C VAL A 94 -9.90 -21.76 -22.58
N ASN A 95 -9.41 -22.92 -22.17
CA ASN A 95 -10.00 -23.68 -21.09
C ASN A 95 -9.48 -23.14 -19.75
N PHE A 96 -10.39 -22.80 -18.87
CA PHE A 96 -10.09 -22.31 -17.53
C PHE A 96 -10.79 -23.17 -16.49
N LYS A 97 -10.17 -23.38 -15.34
CA LYS A 97 -10.82 -24.03 -14.21
C LYS A 97 -11.42 -22.99 -13.29
N ALA A 98 -12.69 -23.14 -12.96
CA ALA A 98 -13.33 -22.31 -11.96
C ALA A 98 -12.64 -22.45 -10.59
N ALA A 99 -12.87 -21.50 -9.70
CA ALA A 99 -12.38 -21.59 -8.33
C ALA A 99 -12.99 -22.81 -7.63
N GLY A 100 -12.14 -23.63 -7.03
CA GLY A 100 -12.54 -24.70 -6.12
C GLY A 100 -12.83 -24.19 -4.71
N ALA A 101 -13.10 -25.10 -3.79
CA ALA A 101 -13.34 -24.77 -2.38
C ALA A 101 -12.10 -24.11 -1.69
N ASP A 102 -10.92 -24.42 -2.20
CA ASP A 102 -9.63 -23.86 -1.80
C ASP A 102 -9.32 -22.49 -2.44
N LYS A 103 -10.27 -21.91 -3.18
CA LYS A 103 -10.11 -20.68 -3.98
C LYS A 103 -9.01 -20.76 -5.07
N GLN A 104 -8.47 -21.94 -5.33
CA GLN A 104 -7.53 -22.20 -6.41
C GLN A 104 -8.28 -22.64 -7.69
N PRO A 105 -7.67 -22.60 -8.87
CA PRO A 105 -8.31 -23.04 -10.12
C PRO A 105 -8.42 -24.58 -10.20
N THR A 106 -9.08 -25.19 -9.22
CA THR A 106 -9.29 -26.64 -9.06
C THR A 106 -10.71 -27.08 -9.37
N GLY A 107 -11.64 -26.13 -9.60
CA GLY A 107 -13.04 -26.39 -9.91
C GLY A 107 -13.28 -26.97 -11.33
N PRO A 108 -14.54 -27.06 -11.76
CA PRO A 108 -14.88 -27.58 -13.08
C PRO A 108 -14.29 -26.73 -14.20
N SER A 109 -13.96 -27.41 -15.31
CA SER A 109 -13.48 -26.73 -16.53
C SER A 109 -14.56 -25.84 -17.11
N ASN A 110 -14.16 -24.63 -17.49
CA ASN A 110 -14.99 -23.65 -18.17
C ASN A 110 -14.25 -23.08 -19.38
N LYS A 111 -14.98 -22.67 -20.40
CA LYS A 111 -14.44 -21.95 -21.54
C LYS A 111 -14.51 -20.45 -21.25
N THR A 112 -13.39 -19.78 -21.44
CA THR A 112 -13.28 -18.33 -21.34
C THR A 112 -12.39 -17.79 -22.45
N TYR A 113 -12.13 -16.51 -22.43
CA TYR A 113 -11.27 -15.86 -23.41
C TYR A 113 -10.03 -15.30 -22.73
N ASP A 114 -8.93 -15.44 -23.42
CA ASP A 114 -7.66 -14.83 -23.09
C ASP A 114 -7.18 -14.00 -24.26
N TYR A 115 -6.15 -13.20 -24.07
CA TYR A 115 -5.54 -12.42 -25.14
C TYR A 115 -4.05 -12.75 -25.30
N THR A 116 -3.53 -12.56 -26.49
CA THR A 116 -2.12 -12.80 -26.75
C THR A 116 -1.60 -11.72 -27.72
N PRO A 117 -0.39 -11.16 -27.49
CA PRO A 117 0.56 -11.49 -26.42
C PRO A 117 0.26 -10.82 -25.10
N HIS A 118 0.73 -11.40 -23.98
CA HIS A 118 0.83 -10.78 -22.65
C HIS A 118 2.18 -10.04 -22.57
N ALA A 119 2.20 -8.79 -22.97
CA ALA A 119 3.45 -8.07 -23.20
C ALA A 119 3.74 -6.97 -22.16
N GLY A 120 3.13 -7.06 -20.97
CA GLY A 120 3.44 -6.15 -19.86
C GLY A 120 4.80 -6.39 -19.23
N GLY A 121 5.27 -7.64 -19.20
CA GLY A 121 6.51 -8.04 -18.54
C GLY A 121 7.78 -7.40 -19.10
N LEU A 122 8.75 -7.13 -18.23
CA LEU A 122 10.03 -6.52 -18.59
C LEU A 122 10.82 -7.38 -19.60
N GLU A 123 10.86 -8.70 -19.37
CA GLU A 123 11.61 -9.67 -20.19
C GLU A 123 10.88 -10.09 -21.48
N PHE A 124 9.75 -9.48 -21.78
CA PHE A 124 9.00 -9.82 -22.99
C PHE A 124 9.78 -9.42 -24.23
N ASP A 125 10.02 -10.37 -25.16
CA ASP A 125 10.72 -10.15 -26.43
C ASP A 125 9.79 -9.51 -27.46
N ASP A 126 9.91 -8.22 -27.66
CA ASP A 126 9.21 -7.44 -28.67
C ASP A 126 10.05 -7.18 -29.94
N SER A 127 11.19 -7.86 -30.10
CA SER A 127 12.15 -7.63 -31.21
C SER A 127 11.55 -7.80 -32.60
N LYS A 128 10.50 -8.63 -32.72
CA LYS A 128 9.78 -8.92 -33.98
C LYS A 128 8.58 -8.01 -34.22
N TRP A 129 8.28 -7.10 -33.30
CA TRP A 129 7.13 -6.21 -33.46
C TRP A 129 7.39 -5.11 -34.50
N GLU A 130 6.28 -4.57 -35.02
CA GLU A 130 6.32 -3.41 -35.90
C GLU A 130 7.01 -2.24 -35.18
N ILE A 131 8.00 -1.65 -35.84
CA ILE A 131 8.57 -0.37 -35.43
C ILE A 131 7.70 0.71 -36.04
N ILE A 132 7.18 1.61 -35.20
CA ILE A 132 6.35 2.71 -35.66
C ILE A 132 7.06 4.04 -35.46
N GLU A 133 6.86 4.94 -36.39
CA GLU A 133 7.36 6.31 -36.27
C GLU A 133 6.61 7.03 -35.15
N PRO A 134 7.30 7.80 -34.29
CA PRO A 134 6.66 8.50 -33.17
C PRO A 134 5.53 9.44 -33.60
N THR A 135 5.68 10.09 -34.74
CA THR A 135 4.67 10.98 -35.35
C THR A 135 3.43 10.27 -35.88
N THR A 136 3.39 8.93 -35.81
CA THR A 136 2.24 8.10 -36.24
C THR A 136 1.57 7.39 -35.05
N LEU A 137 1.86 7.77 -33.83
CA LEU A 137 1.18 7.23 -32.64
C LEU A 137 -0.33 7.52 -32.67
N ASP A 138 -0.75 8.63 -33.25
CA ASP A 138 -2.14 9.02 -33.43
C ASP A 138 -2.82 8.37 -34.64
N ALA A 139 -2.09 7.57 -35.44
CA ALA A 139 -2.70 6.80 -36.51
C ALA A 139 -3.61 5.72 -35.94
N ARG A 140 -4.84 5.64 -36.47
CA ARG A 140 -5.82 4.62 -36.04
C ARG A 140 -5.33 3.24 -36.40
N ARG A 141 -5.16 2.39 -35.38
CA ARG A 141 -4.63 1.03 -35.49
C ARG A 141 -5.61 0.04 -34.90
N SER A 142 -5.43 -1.24 -35.27
CA SER A 142 -6.40 -2.27 -34.97
C SER A 142 -7.78 -1.96 -35.55
N THR A 143 -8.67 -2.92 -35.61
CA THR A 143 -10.04 -2.72 -36.11
C THR A 143 -10.92 -3.86 -35.66
N GLY A 144 -12.19 -3.57 -35.32
CA GLY A 144 -13.13 -4.58 -34.91
C GLY A 144 -14.20 -3.99 -34.02
N ARG A 145 -15.02 -4.88 -33.42
CA ARG A 145 -15.99 -4.48 -32.39
C ARG A 145 -15.33 -4.27 -31.03
N LEU A 146 -14.22 -4.93 -30.81
CA LEU A 146 -13.40 -4.88 -29.62
C LEU A 146 -11.93 -4.93 -30.10
N CYS A 147 -11.17 -3.94 -29.75
CA CYS A 147 -9.77 -3.81 -30.15
C CYS A 147 -8.89 -3.83 -28.92
N PHE A 148 -7.77 -4.57 -29.02
CA PHE A 148 -6.69 -4.57 -28.05
C PHE A 148 -5.37 -4.45 -28.79
N ASN A 149 -4.44 -3.69 -28.23
CA ASN A 149 -3.09 -3.58 -28.76
C ASN A 149 -2.07 -3.20 -27.70
N TRP A 150 -0.80 -3.33 -28.06
CA TRP A 150 0.32 -2.93 -27.24
C TRP A 150 1.16 -1.88 -27.96
N TYR A 151 1.57 -0.86 -27.18
CA TYR A 151 2.65 0.05 -27.50
C TYR A 151 3.76 -0.15 -26.47
N ARG A 152 5.02 -0.31 -26.91
CA ARG A 152 6.16 -0.48 -26.02
C ARG A 152 7.29 0.45 -26.42
N ILE A 153 7.99 1.02 -25.42
CA ILE A 153 9.21 1.81 -25.62
C ILE A 153 10.14 1.62 -24.43
N ASN A 154 11.44 1.49 -24.70
CA ASN A 154 12.48 1.60 -23.69
C ASN A 154 13.05 3.02 -23.75
N VAL A 155 13.03 3.74 -22.65
CA VAL A 155 13.57 5.09 -22.54
C VAL A 155 14.83 5.11 -21.70
N THR A 156 15.82 5.91 -22.11
CA THR A 156 17.01 6.18 -21.30
C THR A 156 16.92 7.63 -20.84
N VAL A 157 16.93 7.85 -19.55
CA VAL A 157 16.83 9.20 -18.96
C VAL A 157 18.04 10.04 -19.37
N PRO A 158 17.86 11.17 -20.06
CA PRO A 158 18.97 12.06 -20.41
C PRO A 158 19.49 12.80 -19.18
N ALA A 159 20.69 13.35 -19.23
CA ALA A 159 21.20 14.19 -18.16
C ALA A 159 20.49 15.55 -18.09
N ARG A 160 20.07 16.08 -19.24
CA ARG A 160 19.41 17.38 -19.36
C ARG A 160 18.27 17.32 -20.38
N VAL A 161 17.26 18.15 -20.14
CA VAL A 161 16.18 18.43 -21.10
C VAL A 161 16.14 19.94 -21.30
N GLY A 162 16.57 20.40 -22.45
CA GLY A 162 16.90 21.82 -22.63
C GLY A 162 17.97 22.27 -21.62
N ASP A 163 17.69 23.35 -20.91
CA ASP A 163 18.57 23.89 -19.88
C ASP A 163 18.38 23.25 -18.49
N VAL A 164 17.46 22.31 -18.35
CA VAL A 164 17.12 21.69 -17.06
C VAL A 164 17.94 20.41 -16.86
N ASP A 165 18.74 20.36 -15.79
CA ASP A 165 19.31 19.12 -15.27
C ASP A 165 18.19 18.31 -14.60
N VAL A 166 17.94 17.08 -15.06
CA VAL A 166 16.82 16.27 -14.58
C VAL A 166 17.20 15.26 -13.49
N SER A 167 18.46 15.24 -13.07
CA SER A 167 18.91 14.37 -12.00
C SER A 167 18.09 14.60 -10.72
N GLY A 168 17.62 13.53 -10.08
CA GLY A 168 16.80 13.58 -8.88
C GLY A 168 15.35 14.01 -9.08
N SER A 169 14.92 14.32 -10.32
CA SER A 169 13.54 14.71 -10.60
C SER A 169 12.56 13.54 -10.42
N THR A 170 11.34 13.87 -10.00
CA THR A 170 10.20 12.98 -10.20
C THR A 170 9.80 13.01 -11.67
N VAL A 171 9.63 11.84 -12.29
CA VAL A 171 9.19 11.74 -13.69
C VAL A 171 7.80 11.14 -13.76
N VAL A 172 6.95 11.82 -14.49
CA VAL A 172 5.57 11.40 -14.80
C VAL A 172 5.49 11.03 -16.26
N PHE A 173 4.96 9.86 -16.57
CA PHE A 173 4.53 9.50 -17.91
C PHE A 173 3.07 9.92 -18.08
N GLN A 174 2.81 10.79 -19.05
CA GLN A 174 1.47 11.21 -19.44
C GLN A 174 1.12 10.60 -20.78
N THR A 175 -0.02 9.91 -20.84
CA THR A 175 -0.53 9.32 -22.08
C THR A 175 -2.04 9.43 -22.16
N SER A 176 -2.56 9.54 -23.39
CA SER A 176 -3.99 9.51 -23.69
C SER A 176 -4.22 8.52 -24.82
N LEU A 177 -4.99 7.47 -24.53
CA LEU A 177 -5.44 6.47 -25.51
C LEU A 177 -6.95 6.56 -25.72
N ASP A 178 -7.38 6.14 -26.85
CA ASP A 178 -8.78 5.92 -27.18
C ASP A 178 -9.09 4.42 -27.11
N ASP A 179 -9.93 3.88 -26.19
CA ASP A 179 -10.69 4.56 -25.11
C ASP A 179 -9.96 4.50 -23.77
N TYR A 180 -9.31 3.37 -23.45
CA TYR A 180 -8.73 3.03 -22.16
C TYR A 180 -7.31 2.51 -22.30
N ALA A 181 -6.51 2.72 -21.28
CA ALA A 181 -5.13 2.23 -21.23
C ALA A 181 -4.79 1.58 -19.89
N GLU A 182 -4.04 0.47 -19.95
CA GLU A 182 -3.20 0.00 -18.86
C GLU A 182 -1.76 0.39 -19.13
N VAL A 183 -1.07 0.95 -18.15
CA VAL A 183 0.34 1.34 -18.28
C VAL A 183 1.18 0.48 -17.34
N TRP A 184 2.13 -0.23 -17.93
CA TRP A 184 3.10 -1.08 -17.26
C TRP A 184 4.45 -0.37 -17.25
N ILE A 185 5.12 -0.35 -16.11
CA ILE A 185 6.41 0.31 -15.89
C ILE A 185 7.38 -0.75 -15.39
N ASP A 186 8.46 -0.97 -16.13
CA ASP A 186 9.47 -2.00 -15.81
C ASP A 186 8.85 -3.39 -15.50
N GLY A 187 7.79 -3.74 -16.24
CA GLY A 187 7.10 -5.01 -16.10
C GLY A 187 6.03 -5.06 -15.01
N GLU A 188 5.84 -3.99 -14.26
CA GLU A 188 4.80 -3.90 -13.23
C GLU A 188 3.62 -3.04 -13.69
N LEU A 189 2.39 -3.55 -13.47
CA LEU A 189 1.19 -2.77 -13.71
C LEU A 189 1.09 -1.63 -12.70
N SER A 190 1.13 -0.40 -13.21
CA SER A 190 1.10 0.80 -12.39
C SER A 190 -0.17 0.88 -11.55
N ARG A 191 -0.02 1.31 -10.29
CA ARG A 191 -1.12 1.56 -9.36
C ARG A 191 -1.01 2.96 -8.80
N ALA A 192 -2.12 3.68 -8.71
CA ALA A 192 -2.15 4.94 -7.99
C ALA A 192 -2.25 4.69 -6.48
N LEU A 193 -1.57 5.52 -5.69
CA LEU A 193 -1.64 5.48 -4.23
C LEU A 193 -3.10 5.69 -3.77
N GLY A 194 -3.57 4.85 -2.86
CA GLY A 194 -4.94 4.92 -2.33
C GLY A 194 -5.99 4.18 -3.17
N GLN A 195 -5.62 3.56 -4.28
CA GLN A 195 -6.51 2.71 -5.06
C GLN A 195 -6.34 1.23 -4.71
N SER A 196 -7.44 0.54 -4.48
CA SER A 196 -7.44 -0.92 -4.35
C SER A 196 -7.42 -1.55 -5.74
N GLY A 197 -6.28 -2.08 -6.13
CA GLY A 197 -6.09 -2.87 -7.35
C GLY A 197 -5.94 -2.05 -8.64
N GLY A 198 -5.19 -2.60 -9.56
CA GLY A 198 -5.10 -2.27 -10.97
C GLY A 198 -4.67 -0.86 -11.38
N SER A 199 -4.36 -0.75 -12.65
CA SER A 199 -4.03 0.50 -13.31
C SER A 199 -5.16 1.51 -13.27
N VAL A 200 -4.79 2.76 -13.40
CA VAL A 200 -5.74 3.84 -13.59
C VAL A 200 -6.29 3.76 -15.00
N ILE A 201 -7.51 3.31 -15.13
CA ILE A 201 -8.27 3.42 -16.36
C ILE A 201 -9.13 4.66 -16.22
N LYS A 202 -8.75 5.73 -16.90
CA LYS A 202 -9.64 6.87 -17.09
C LYS A 202 -10.35 6.70 -18.41
N GLY A 203 -11.65 6.97 -18.39
CA GLY A 203 -12.48 6.83 -19.57
C GLY A 203 -12.02 7.67 -20.76
N TRP A 204 -12.70 7.49 -21.83
CA TRP A 204 -12.50 7.98 -23.17
C TRP A 204 -11.65 9.26 -23.30
N ASN A 205 -10.49 9.13 -23.94
CA ASN A 205 -9.55 10.21 -24.22
C ASN A 205 -9.05 11.01 -22.99
N ALA A 206 -9.20 10.50 -21.80
CA ALA A 206 -8.67 11.16 -20.60
C ALA A 206 -7.16 10.95 -20.51
N ALA A 207 -6.42 11.97 -20.11
CA ALA A 207 -5.01 11.85 -19.84
C ALA A 207 -4.76 10.96 -18.60
N ASN A 208 -3.95 9.92 -18.78
CA ASN A 208 -3.38 9.13 -17.72
C ASN A 208 -2.01 9.72 -17.35
N ARG A 209 -1.80 10.07 -16.10
CA ARG A 209 -0.54 10.62 -15.58
C ARG A 209 -0.05 9.71 -14.47
N LEU A 210 1.11 9.11 -14.66
CA LEU A 210 1.67 8.08 -13.79
C LEU A 210 3.10 8.42 -13.44
N ILE A 211 3.43 8.38 -12.15
CA ILE A 211 4.82 8.50 -11.72
C ILE A 211 5.55 7.24 -12.14
N ILE A 212 6.57 7.40 -12.97
CA ILE A 212 7.43 6.31 -13.41
C ILE A 212 8.75 6.24 -12.65
N SER A 213 9.14 7.33 -12.01
CA SER A 213 10.24 7.37 -11.03
C SER A 213 10.11 8.62 -10.15
N ARG A 214 10.47 8.50 -8.88
CA ARG A 214 10.44 9.62 -7.93
C ARG A 214 11.78 10.35 -7.81
N SER A 215 12.86 9.75 -8.33
CA SER A 215 14.20 10.32 -8.29
C SER A 215 15.06 9.68 -9.38
N VAL A 216 14.90 10.17 -10.62
CA VAL A 216 15.63 9.62 -11.76
C VAL A 216 17.12 9.97 -11.73
N GLN A 217 17.92 9.08 -12.33
CA GLN A 217 19.32 9.32 -12.57
C GLN A 217 19.62 9.33 -14.08
N PRO A 218 20.54 10.18 -14.55
CA PRO A 218 21.02 10.13 -15.92
C PRO A 218 21.49 8.73 -16.32
N GLY A 219 21.04 8.25 -17.47
CA GLY A 219 21.35 6.90 -17.96
C GLY A 219 20.44 5.79 -17.40
N GLN A 220 19.56 6.08 -16.44
CA GLN A 220 18.54 5.13 -15.99
C GLN A 220 17.68 4.69 -17.17
N LYS A 221 17.48 3.38 -17.29
CA LYS A 221 16.58 2.79 -18.28
C LYS A 221 15.23 2.49 -17.66
N ILE A 222 14.16 2.82 -18.36
CA ILE A 222 12.77 2.57 -17.94
C ILE A 222 12.03 1.99 -19.13
N GLN A 223 11.37 0.87 -18.94
CA GLN A 223 10.51 0.25 -19.93
C GLN A 223 9.06 0.65 -19.70
N LEU A 224 8.43 1.20 -20.72
CA LEU A 224 7.01 1.52 -20.72
C LEU A 224 6.28 0.60 -21.69
N ALA A 225 5.22 -0.06 -21.21
CA ALA A 225 4.31 -0.81 -22.04
C ALA A 225 2.87 -0.34 -21.80
N VAL A 226 2.18 0.02 -22.86
CA VAL A 226 0.81 0.54 -22.79
C VAL A 226 -0.10 -0.43 -23.52
N PHE A 227 -1.04 -1.02 -22.78
CA PHE A 227 -2.09 -1.88 -23.31
C PHE A 227 -3.32 -1.05 -23.60
N GLY A 228 -3.64 -0.89 -24.89
CA GLY A 228 -4.80 -0.14 -25.33
C GLY A 228 -6.04 -1.04 -25.44
N ILE A 229 -7.17 -0.52 -24.99
CA ILE A 229 -8.46 -1.19 -25.02
C ILE A 229 -9.50 -0.24 -25.60
N ASN A 230 -10.16 -0.64 -26.68
CA ASN A 230 -11.33 0.05 -27.22
C ASN A 230 -12.46 -0.95 -27.50
N GLY A 231 -13.65 -0.68 -27.02
CA GLY A 231 -14.77 -1.59 -27.06
C GLY A 231 -16.12 -0.91 -27.28
N PRO A 232 -17.16 -1.70 -27.62
CA PRO A 232 -18.48 -1.19 -27.97
C PRO A 232 -19.27 -0.77 -26.74
N ILE A 233 -18.67 0.00 -25.84
CA ILE A 233 -19.34 0.41 -24.60
C ILE A 233 -20.45 1.42 -24.91
N SER A 234 -20.29 2.22 -25.96
CA SER A 234 -21.23 3.29 -26.27
C SER A 234 -21.77 3.31 -27.70
N ASN A 235 -21.01 2.89 -28.70
CA ASN A 235 -21.54 2.90 -30.09
C ASN A 235 -20.69 2.08 -31.06
N PRO A 236 -21.29 1.17 -31.88
CA PRO A 236 -20.60 0.48 -32.94
C PRO A 236 -20.49 1.37 -34.19
N PRO A 237 -19.67 1.11 -35.20
CA PRO A 237 -19.39 -0.23 -35.68
C PRO A 237 -17.93 -0.62 -35.79
N THR A 238 -17.01 0.30 -35.88
CA THR A 238 -15.59 0.01 -36.05
C THR A 238 -14.79 0.83 -35.06
N ASN A 239 -14.26 0.15 -34.07
CA ASN A 239 -13.38 0.77 -33.11
C ASN A 239 -11.94 0.73 -33.61
N TYR A 240 -11.18 1.73 -33.23
CA TYR A 240 -9.75 1.86 -33.49
C TYR A 240 -9.06 2.27 -32.20
N ILE A 241 -7.77 2.02 -32.10
CA ILE A 241 -6.94 2.52 -31.02
C ILE A 241 -5.89 3.45 -31.58
N TRP A 242 -5.70 4.59 -30.93
CA TRP A 242 -4.59 5.50 -31.21
C TRP A 242 -4.12 6.16 -29.92
N MET A 243 -2.82 6.48 -29.88
CA MET A 243 -2.22 7.19 -28.76
C MET A 243 -2.09 8.66 -29.15
N ARG A 244 -2.84 9.53 -28.49
CA ARG A 244 -2.87 10.97 -28.79
C ARG A 244 -1.74 11.72 -28.12
N GLU A 245 -1.24 11.20 -27.02
CA GLU A 245 -0.24 11.86 -26.19
C GLU A 245 0.65 10.82 -25.54
N ALA A 246 1.96 11.08 -25.56
CA ALA A 246 2.96 10.30 -24.86
C ALA A 246 4.08 11.25 -24.43
N LYS A 247 4.14 11.65 -23.15
CA LYS A 247 5.09 12.63 -22.64
C LYS A 247 5.76 12.16 -21.37
N LEU A 248 7.03 12.50 -21.22
CA LEU A 248 7.73 12.45 -19.94
C LEU A 248 7.78 13.86 -19.38
N GLU A 249 7.26 14.04 -18.18
CA GLU A 249 7.25 15.31 -17.45
C GLU A 249 8.18 15.21 -16.26
N PHE A 250 9.10 16.14 -16.09
CA PHE A 250 10.11 16.17 -15.05
C PHE A 250 9.79 17.27 -14.04
N TYR A 251 9.77 16.92 -12.76
CA TYR A 251 9.46 17.81 -11.64
C TYR A 251 10.60 17.77 -10.62
N LYS A 252 11.34 18.87 -10.47
CA LYS A 252 12.50 18.99 -9.57
C LYS A 252 12.14 19.02 -8.09
N ASN A 253 11.01 19.61 -7.76
CA ASN A 253 10.59 19.81 -6.37
C ASN A 253 9.81 18.63 -5.77
N GLY A 254 9.92 17.45 -6.42
CA GLY A 254 9.30 16.22 -5.94
C GLY A 254 7.78 16.18 -6.12
N VAL A 255 7.20 15.09 -5.65
CA VAL A 255 5.74 14.89 -5.65
C VAL A 255 5.13 15.76 -4.57
N ALA A 256 4.13 16.56 -4.91
CA ALA A 256 3.32 17.19 -3.88
C ALA A 256 2.74 16.10 -2.95
N PRO A 257 2.77 16.32 -1.63
CA PRO A 257 2.17 15.38 -0.71
C PRO A 257 0.70 15.10 -1.07
N VAL A 258 0.29 13.84 -1.02
CA VAL A 258 -1.12 13.49 -1.19
C VAL A 258 -1.88 14.03 0.02
N ALA A 259 -2.80 14.97 -0.22
CA ALA A 259 -3.66 15.46 0.83
C ALA A 259 -4.61 14.34 1.29
N ILE A 260 -4.59 14.04 2.57
CA ILE A 260 -5.43 13.02 3.19
C ILE A 260 -6.61 13.70 3.87
N THR A 261 -7.81 13.30 3.49
CA THR A 261 -9.02 13.68 4.24
C THR A 261 -9.41 12.51 5.14
N PRO A 262 -9.13 12.58 6.45
CA PRO A 262 -9.51 11.52 7.37
C PRO A 262 -11.02 11.28 7.36
N SER A 263 -11.45 10.03 7.23
CA SER A 263 -12.85 9.65 7.29
C SER A 263 -13.13 8.83 8.54
N GLU A 264 -14.14 9.23 9.31
CA GLU A 264 -14.59 8.46 10.48
C GLU A 264 -15.16 7.12 10.01
N VAL A 265 -14.76 6.04 10.69
CA VAL A 265 -15.19 4.67 10.38
C VAL A 265 -15.71 3.99 11.64
N ASN A 266 -16.55 2.98 11.45
CA ASN A 266 -17.09 2.20 12.57
C ASN A 266 -15.97 1.45 13.28
N VAL A 267 -16.08 1.39 14.60
CA VAL A 267 -15.22 0.60 15.48
C VAL A 267 -16.09 -0.12 16.50
N GLU A 268 -15.77 -1.37 16.74
CA GLU A 268 -16.32 -2.13 17.85
C GLU A 268 -15.30 -2.17 18.99
N VAL A 269 -15.76 -2.06 20.23
CA VAL A 269 -14.92 -2.20 21.43
C VAL A 269 -15.56 -3.18 22.40
N ILE A 270 -14.91 -4.31 22.57
CA ILE A 270 -15.25 -5.28 23.59
C ILE A 270 -14.66 -4.79 24.90
N ARG A 271 -15.49 -4.53 25.90
CA ARG A 271 -15.09 -4.10 27.25
C ARG A 271 -15.19 -5.28 28.21
N SER A 272 -14.04 -5.86 28.54
CA SER A 272 -13.96 -7.06 29.40
C SER A 272 -13.74 -6.71 30.86
N ASP A 273 -13.15 -5.56 31.16
CA ASP A 273 -12.84 -5.07 32.51
C ASP A 273 -13.13 -3.55 32.59
N PRO A 274 -13.76 -3.05 33.67
CA PRO A 274 -14.04 -1.62 33.83
C PRO A 274 -12.79 -0.72 33.77
N ALA A 275 -11.60 -1.24 34.05
CA ALA A 275 -10.36 -0.47 33.93
C ALA A 275 -10.08 0.01 32.50
N LEU A 276 -10.70 -0.59 31.46
CA LEU A 276 -10.60 -0.13 30.09
C LEU A 276 -11.15 1.29 29.92
N ASP A 277 -12.14 1.71 30.74
CA ASP A 277 -12.77 3.04 30.62
C ASP A 277 -11.79 4.19 30.88
N ALA A 278 -10.74 3.94 31.65
CA ALA A 278 -9.65 4.90 31.83
C ALA A 278 -8.76 5.03 30.59
N ILE A 279 -8.77 4.05 29.69
CA ILE A 279 -7.89 3.94 28.52
C ILE A 279 -8.64 4.33 27.24
N VAL A 280 -9.79 3.70 27.01
CA VAL A 280 -10.58 3.86 25.78
C VAL A 280 -11.82 4.70 26.10
N PRO A 281 -12.01 5.85 25.44
CA PRO A 281 -13.21 6.66 25.62
C PRO A 281 -14.50 5.84 25.49
N SER A 282 -15.59 6.30 26.12
CA SER A 282 -16.91 5.64 26.02
C SER A 282 -17.46 5.63 24.59
N ASN A 283 -17.13 6.65 23.79
CA ASN A 283 -17.48 6.75 22.37
C ASN A 283 -16.19 6.98 21.57
N PRO A 284 -15.37 5.96 21.36
CA PRO A 284 -14.11 6.10 20.65
C PRO A 284 -14.36 6.36 19.17
N LYS A 285 -13.56 7.24 18.57
CA LYS A 285 -13.62 7.55 17.14
C LYS A 285 -12.37 7.01 16.46
N VAL A 286 -12.57 6.18 15.44
CA VAL A 286 -11.51 5.71 14.56
C VAL A 286 -11.61 6.45 13.24
N PHE A 287 -10.48 6.94 12.75
CA PHE A 287 -10.39 7.58 11.46
C PHE A 287 -9.51 6.76 10.52
N LYS A 288 -10.04 6.44 9.34
CA LYS A 288 -9.22 5.97 8.24
C LYS A 288 -8.47 7.16 7.65
N LEU A 289 -7.14 7.05 7.59
CA LEU A 289 -6.24 8.06 7.07
C LEU A 289 -5.89 7.79 5.61
N ALA A 290 -5.51 6.56 5.30
CA ALA A 290 -5.18 6.14 3.94
C ALA A 290 -5.49 4.66 3.74
N GLU A 291 -5.61 4.26 2.47
CA GLU A 291 -5.88 2.88 2.05
C GLU A 291 -5.23 2.62 0.69
N GLY A 292 -5.08 1.34 0.31
CA GLY A 292 -4.53 0.94 -0.99
C GLY A 292 -3.10 0.44 -0.94
N PHE A 293 -2.52 0.30 0.26
CA PHE A 293 -1.25 -0.38 0.46
C PHE A 293 -1.40 -1.89 0.20
N LYS A 294 -0.30 -2.57 -0.11
CA LYS A 294 -0.32 -4.04 -0.18
C LYS A 294 -0.41 -4.64 1.22
N PHE A 295 0.40 -4.13 2.15
CA PHE A 295 0.42 -4.54 3.55
C PHE A 295 1.08 -3.46 4.40
N THR A 296 0.45 -3.01 5.49
CA THR A 296 1.01 -1.95 6.34
C THR A 296 1.58 -2.52 7.61
N GLU A 297 2.82 -2.11 7.95
CA GLU A 297 3.60 -2.63 9.06
C GLU A 297 4.56 -1.61 9.65
N GLY A 298 5.19 -1.97 10.77
CA GLY A 298 6.32 -1.32 11.40
C GLY A 298 6.18 0.18 11.65
N PRO A 299 5.07 0.69 12.16
CA PRO A 299 4.89 2.11 12.34
C PRO A 299 5.77 2.67 13.47
N VAL A 300 6.28 3.87 13.26
CA VAL A 300 6.99 4.65 14.28
C VAL A 300 6.71 6.14 14.15
N TRP A 301 6.56 6.82 15.27
CA TRP A 301 6.36 8.26 15.31
C TRP A 301 7.68 9.00 15.53
N ASP A 302 8.02 9.91 14.61
CA ASP A 302 9.11 10.86 14.81
C ASP A 302 8.64 12.02 15.69
N ARG A 303 9.12 12.09 16.92
CA ARG A 303 8.73 13.14 17.87
C ARG A 303 9.30 14.52 17.50
N ASN A 304 10.46 14.54 16.84
CA ASN A 304 11.11 15.78 16.43
C ASN A 304 10.47 16.34 15.16
N GLY A 305 10.12 15.47 14.23
CA GLY A 305 9.52 15.84 12.95
C GLY A 305 7.99 15.94 12.97
N GLY A 306 7.32 15.40 14.00
CA GLY A 306 5.86 15.46 14.10
C GLY A 306 5.12 14.62 13.06
N TYR A 307 5.69 13.48 12.63
CA TYR A 307 5.11 12.62 11.60
C TYR A 307 5.25 11.12 11.93
N LEU A 308 4.44 10.32 11.26
CA LEU A 308 4.52 8.86 11.31
C LEU A 308 5.29 8.33 10.11
N LEU A 309 6.19 7.37 10.33
CA LEU A 309 6.71 6.48 9.29
C LEU A 309 6.06 5.11 9.45
N PHE A 310 5.83 4.41 8.35
CA PHE A 310 5.39 3.02 8.36
C PHE A 310 5.84 2.31 7.08
N SER A 311 5.99 1.01 7.17
CA SER A 311 6.43 0.15 6.07
C SER A 311 5.23 -0.41 5.28
N ASP A 312 5.43 -0.61 3.99
CA ASP A 312 4.68 -1.56 3.15
C ASP A 312 5.69 -2.62 2.68
N PRO A 313 5.87 -3.72 3.44
CA PRO A 313 6.87 -4.75 3.14
C PRO A 313 6.69 -5.36 1.76
N ASN A 314 5.43 -5.58 1.34
CA ASN A 314 5.10 -6.18 0.05
C ASN A 314 5.37 -5.23 -1.13
N ASN A 315 5.39 -3.92 -0.87
CA ASN A 315 5.70 -2.87 -1.85
C ASN A 315 7.15 -2.38 -1.76
N ASN A 316 7.92 -2.94 -0.81
CA ASN A 316 9.32 -2.55 -0.58
C ASN A 316 9.49 -1.03 -0.34
N THR A 317 8.56 -0.41 0.40
CA THR A 317 8.46 1.04 0.55
C THR A 317 8.21 1.45 1.99
N ILE A 318 8.84 2.54 2.45
CA ILE A 318 8.47 3.24 3.67
C ILE A 318 7.70 4.50 3.28
N TYR A 319 6.56 4.70 3.91
CA TYR A 319 5.73 5.89 3.76
C TYR A 319 5.86 6.82 4.96
N LYS A 320 5.60 8.10 4.71
CA LYS A 320 5.52 9.15 5.73
C LYS A 320 4.12 9.76 5.72
N TYR A 321 3.46 9.75 6.87
CA TYR A 321 2.22 10.48 7.11
C TYR A 321 2.47 11.66 8.05
N SER A 322 2.20 12.88 7.59
CA SER A 322 2.27 14.12 8.37
C SER A 322 0.84 14.58 8.67
N PRO A 323 0.43 14.70 9.93
CA PRO A 323 -0.93 15.09 10.29
C PRO A 323 -1.20 16.60 10.15
N GLU A 324 -0.18 17.44 9.91
CA GLU A 324 -0.32 18.87 9.74
C GLU A 324 -1.26 19.24 8.58
N GLY A 325 -2.03 20.30 8.74
CA GLY A 325 -3.07 20.68 7.80
C GLY A 325 -4.20 19.65 7.76
N ASN A 326 -4.53 19.16 6.57
CA ASN A 326 -5.53 18.10 6.37
C ASN A 326 -4.91 16.69 6.40
N GLY A 327 -3.63 16.55 6.74
CA GLY A 327 -2.87 15.32 6.63
C GLY A 327 -2.23 15.16 5.25
N GLN A 328 -1.01 14.63 5.23
CA GLN A 328 -0.24 14.43 4.00
C GLN A 328 0.45 13.08 4.03
N LEU A 329 0.38 12.36 2.92
CA LEU A 329 1.08 11.09 2.72
C LEU A 329 2.12 11.23 1.62
N THR A 330 3.33 10.77 1.89
CA THR A 330 4.44 10.76 0.93
C THR A 330 5.21 9.45 0.99
N VAL A 331 5.95 9.13 -0.06
CA VAL A 331 6.97 8.08 0.00
C VAL A 331 8.19 8.66 0.74
N PHE A 332 8.62 7.97 1.79
CA PHE A 332 9.84 8.31 2.51
C PHE A 332 11.06 7.60 1.91
N ARG A 333 10.90 6.30 1.57
CA ARG A 333 12.00 5.51 1.01
C ARG A 333 11.45 4.35 0.17
N GLU A 334 11.85 4.29 -1.10
CA GLU A 334 11.70 3.11 -1.96
C GLU A 334 12.87 2.13 -1.76
N LYS A 335 12.70 0.88 -2.19
CA LYS A 335 13.67 -0.20 -1.99
C LYS A 335 14.11 -0.30 -0.52
N SER A 336 13.10 -0.26 0.35
CA SER A 336 13.30 -0.09 1.79
C SER A 336 13.95 -1.30 2.45
N GLY A 337 13.81 -2.50 1.87
CA GLY A 337 14.30 -3.75 2.46
C GLY A 337 15.05 -4.66 1.51
N TYR A 338 14.94 -4.50 0.18
CA TYR A 338 15.60 -5.38 -0.78
C TYR A 338 15.93 -4.69 -2.10
N GLU A 339 17.06 -5.06 -2.69
CA GLU A 339 17.55 -4.54 -3.98
C GLU A 339 18.06 -5.66 -4.91
N GLY A 340 17.81 -6.93 -4.55
CA GLY A 340 18.25 -8.07 -5.35
C GLY A 340 17.42 -8.26 -6.63
N ALA A 341 18.02 -8.87 -7.65
CA ALA A 341 17.38 -9.12 -8.93
C ALA A 341 16.24 -10.16 -8.85
N ASP A 342 16.24 -11.00 -7.82
CA ASP A 342 15.23 -12.03 -7.55
C ASP A 342 14.07 -11.54 -6.68
N ILE A 343 13.85 -10.23 -6.60
CA ILE A 343 12.81 -9.59 -5.77
C ILE A 343 11.40 -10.16 -6.03
N ALA A 344 11.13 -10.59 -7.25
CA ALA A 344 9.85 -11.18 -7.63
C ALA A 344 9.53 -12.50 -6.90
N GLU A 345 10.53 -13.17 -6.32
CA GLU A 345 10.32 -14.37 -5.51
C GLU A 345 9.80 -14.06 -4.10
N TYR A 346 9.94 -12.81 -3.65
CA TYR A 346 9.65 -12.41 -2.27
C TYR A 346 8.23 -11.86 -2.14
N GLY A 347 7.44 -12.41 -1.20
CA GLY A 347 6.15 -11.83 -0.83
C GLY A 347 6.29 -10.51 -0.06
N GLN A 348 7.32 -10.41 0.79
CA GLN A 348 7.59 -9.27 1.64
C GLN A 348 9.06 -8.85 1.57
N PRO A 349 9.54 -8.31 0.42
CA PRO A 349 10.95 -7.95 0.27
C PRO A 349 11.35 -6.71 1.07
N GLY A 350 10.42 -5.86 1.45
CA GLY A 350 10.65 -4.53 2.00
C GLY A 350 11.16 -4.50 3.44
N SER A 351 11.15 -3.31 4.02
CA SER A 351 11.30 -3.12 5.46
C SER A 351 10.06 -3.60 6.19
N ASN A 352 10.23 -4.01 7.47
CA ASN A 352 9.13 -4.28 8.38
C ASN A 352 9.19 -3.30 9.56
N GLY A 353 9.67 -3.68 10.73
CA GLY A 353 9.75 -2.83 11.90
C GLY A 353 10.64 -1.60 11.72
N LEU A 354 10.18 -0.46 12.26
CA LEU A 354 10.89 0.81 12.30
C LEU A 354 10.95 1.30 13.75
N THR A 355 12.08 1.93 14.13
CA THR A 355 12.19 2.64 15.40
C THR A 355 13.23 3.76 15.31
N PHE A 356 13.24 4.67 16.27
CA PHE A 356 14.27 5.71 16.40
C PHE A 356 15.20 5.41 17.57
N ASP A 357 16.48 5.68 17.39
CA ASP A 357 17.42 5.68 18.49
C ASP A 357 17.36 7.00 19.29
N ARG A 358 18.10 7.10 20.37
CA ARG A 358 18.13 8.30 21.24
C ARG A 358 18.61 9.57 20.55
N GLN A 359 19.34 9.44 19.45
CA GLN A 359 19.81 10.54 18.61
C GLN A 359 18.78 10.93 17.53
N GLY A 360 17.63 10.26 17.49
CA GLY A 360 16.59 10.49 16.48
C GLY A 360 16.94 9.89 15.11
N ARG A 361 17.86 8.91 15.03
CA ARG A 361 18.20 8.24 13.79
C ARG A 361 17.29 7.03 13.57
N LEU A 362 16.76 6.90 12.36
CA LEU A 362 15.87 5.82 12.01
C LEU A 362 16.60 4.48 11.91
N THR A 363 16.12 3.48 12.62
CA THR A 363 16.55 2.08 12.50
C THR A 363 15.47 1.28 11.79
N ILE A 364 15.88 0.43 10.84
CA ILE A 364 15.04 -0.26 9.87
C ILE A 364 15.39 -1.75 9.88
N ASN A 365 14.40 -2.59 10.11
CA ASN A 365 14.49 -4.02 9.86
C ASN A 365 14.21 -4.30 8.38
N GLN A 366 15.19 -4.86 7.66
CA GLN A 366 15.12 -5.17 6.23
C GLN A 366 14.88 -6.67 6.03
N HIS A 367 13.67 -7.06 5.64
CA HIS A 367 13.30 -8.46 5.43
C HIS A 367 14.14 -9.12 4.33
N GLY A 368 14.06 -8.60 3.10
CA GLY A 368 14.74 -9.22 1.95
C GLY A 368 16.27 -9.19 2.06
N ASN A 369 16.85 -8.11 2.55
CA ASN A 369 18.29 -8.02 2.81
C ASN A 369 18.74 -8.81 4.06
N ARG A 370 17.79 -9.24 4.92
CA ARG A 370 18.05 -10.07 6.11
C ARG A 370 19.02 -9.38 7.08
N ARG A 371 18.74 -8.11 7.40
CA ARG A 371 19.62 -7.29 8.24
C ARG A 371 18.87 -6.17 8.96
N VAL A 372 19.47 -5.65 10.00
CA VAL A 372 19.07 -4.44 10.69
C VAL A 372 20.01 -3.31 10.29
N VAL A 373 19.47 -2.18 9.86
CA VAL A 373 20.27 -1.03 9.44
C VAL A 373 19.82 0.24 10.15
N ARG A 374 20.71 1.23 10.23
CA ARG A 374 20.40 2.57 10.73
C ARG A 374 20.67 3.59 9.64
N LEU A 375 19.73 4.51 9.46
CA LEU A 375 19.85 5.64 8.53
C LEU A 375 20.60 6.78 9.23
N GLU A 376 21.76 7.12 8.72
CA GLU A 376 22.58 8.24 9.21
C GLU A 376 22.12 9.57 8.60
N SER A 377 22.55 10.69 9.19
CA SER A 377 22.18 12.04 8.75
C SER A 377 22.63 12.39 7.33
N ASP A 378 23.66 11.70 6.81
CA ASP A 378 24.14 11.84 5.42
C ASP A 378 23.36 10.96 4.42
N GLY A 379 22.29 10.27 4.86
CA GLY A 379 21.45 9.40 4.05
C GLY A 379 21.96 7.97 3.86
N LYS A 380 23.15 7.66 4.39
CA LYS A 380 23.71 6.30 4.29
C LYS A 380 23.07 5.35 5.28
N LEU A 381 22.98 4.08 4.87
CA LEU A 381 22.57 2.98 5.73
C LEU A 381 23.80 2.30 6.33
N VAL A 382 23.88 2.26 7.65
CA VAL A 382 24.88 1.52 8.41
C VAL A 382 24.27 0.21 8.89
N VAL A 383 24.92 -0.91 8.59
CA VAL A 383 24.48 -2.24 9.06
C VAL A 383 24.79 -2.38 10.54
N LEU A 384 23.76 -2.63 11.36
CA LEU A 384 23.91 -2.90 12.78
C LEU A 384 24.03 -4.40 13.07
N ALA A 385 23.31 -5.24 12.31
CA ALA A 385 23.33 -6.69 12.42
C ALA A 385 22.89 -7.33 11.09
N ASP A 386 23.59 -8.36 10.63
CA ASP A 386 23.23 -9.17 9.46
C ASP A 386 23.52 -10.66 9.63
N LYS A 387 24.39 -11.02 10.58
CA LYS A 387 24.83 -12.40 10.83
C LYS A 387 24.97 -12.67 12.32
N PHE A 388 24.64 -13.88 12.72
CA PHE A 388 24.92 -14.43 14.03
C PHE A 388 25.73 -15.72 13.87
N GLU A 389 26.91 -15.80 14.53
CA GLU A 389 27.86 -16.94 14.43
C GLU A 389 28.19 -17.32 12.96
N GLY A 390 28.38 -16.32 12.11
CA GLY A 390 28.70 -16.48 10.69
C GLY A 390 27.52 -16.81 9.77
N LYS A 391 26.33 -17.11 10.30
CA LYS A 391 25.10 -17.39 9.56
C LYS A 391 24.26 -16.13 9.41
N ARG A 392 23.64 -15.94 8.25
CA ARG A 392 22.73 -14.81 8.03
C ARG A 392 21.51 -14.89 8.94
N LEU A 393 21.04 -13.75 9.42
CA LEU A 393 19.76 -13.62 10.09
C LEU A 393 18.63 -14.15 9.19
N ASN A 394 17.47 -14.48 9.77
CA ASN A 394 16.30 -14.93 8.98
C ASN A 394 15.69 -13.75 8.20
N SER A 395 14.90 -12.93 8.86
CA SER A 395 14.37 -11.67 8.34
C SER A 395 13.89 -10.80 9.52
N PRO A 396 14.73 -9.93 10.06
CA PRO A 396 14.40 -9.10 11.23
C PRO A 396 13.06 -8.40 11.07
N ASN A 397 12.17 -8.56 12.08
CA ASN A 397 10.77 -8.14 12.03
C ASN A 397 10.48 -6.90 12.89
N ASP A 398 10.15 -7.02 14.17
CA ASP A 398 9.90 -5.87 15.06
C ASP A 398 11.13 -5.55 15.95
N LEU A 399 11.17 -4.35 16.53
CA LEU A 399 12.37 -3.90 17.24
C LEU A 399 12.05 -2.81 18.28
N VAL A 400 12.88 -2.75 19.33
CA VAL A 400 12.77 -1.76 20.39
C VAL A 400 14.15 -1.43 20.97
N TYR A 401 14.41 -0.16 21.24
CA TYR A 401 15.58 0.25 21.98
C TYR A 401 15.32 0.21 23.49
N ARG A 402 16.29 -0.32 24.24
CA ARG A 402 16.40 -0.12 25.69
C ARG A 402 17.02 1.26 25.97
N SER A 403 16.74 1.80 27.15
CA SER A 403 17.23 3.11 27.57
C SER A 403 18.76 3.26 27.60
N ASP A 404 19.51 2.18 27.65
CA ASP A 404 20.98 2.16 27.58
C ASP A 404 21.53 2.18 26.14
N GLY A 405 20.67 2.26 25.12
CA GLY A 405 20.99 2.27 23.71
C GLY A 405 21.16 0.88 23.08
N THR A 406 20.89 -0.20 23.81
CA THR A 406 20.88 -1.55 23.24
C THR A 406 19.59 -1.75 22.41
N LEU A 407 19.74 -2.17 21.17
CA LEU A 407 18.63 -2.52 20.29
C LEU A 407 18.28 -4.00 20.45
N TYR A 408 17.00 -4.30 20.70
CA TYR A 408 16.44 -5.64 20.67
C TYR A 408 15.55 -5.80 19.46
N PHE A 409 15.60 -6.96 18.79
CA PHE A 409 14.77 -7.23 17.62
C PHE A 409 14.43 -8.72 17.50
N THR A 410 13.31 -9.00 16.86
CA THR A 410 12.85 -10.36 16.54
C THR A 410 13.28 -10.74 15.14
N ASP A 411 13.59 -12.04 14.92
CA ASP A 411 14.12 -12.55 13.65
C ASP A 411 13.42 -13.83 13.17
N PRO A 412 12.10 -13.75 12.88
CA PRO A 412 11.37 -14.84 12.21
C PRO A 412 11.68 -14.86 10.71
N PRO A 413 11.33 -15.93 9.98
CA PRO A 413 11.63 -16.04 8.56
C PRO A 413 10.55 -15.46 7.63
N PHE A 414 9.72 -14.51 8.08
CA PHE A 414 8.56 -14.00 7.32
C PHE A 414 8.92 -13.27 6.03
N GLY A 415 10.12 -12.68 5.96
CA GLY A 415 10.63 -12.03 4.76
C GLY A 415 11.28 -13.00 3.76
N LEU A 416 11.39 -14.29 4.07
CA LEU A 416 11.90 -15.28 3.13
C LEU A 416 10.77 -15.80 2.23
N PRO A 417 11.01 -16.12 0.94
CA PRO A 417 9.98 -16.52 -0.01
C PRO A 417 9.12 -17.72 0.40
N LYS A 418 9.67 -18.68 1.14
CA LYS A 418 8.97 -19.87 1.63
C LYS A 418 8.90 -19.93 3.15
N PHE A 419 9.02 -18.77 3.82
CA PHE A 419 8.94 -18.67 5.27
C PHE A 419 9.83 -19.67 6.01
N PHE A 420 9.25 -20.49 6.90
CA PHE A 420 9.97 -21.48 7.71
C PHE A 420 10.66 -22.58 6.89
N ASP A 421 10.14 -22.88 5.70
CA ASP A 421 10.62 -23.94 4.81
C ASP A 421 11.56 -23.41 3.71
N ASP A 422 11.95 -22.13 3.78
CA ASP A 422 12.83 -21.55 2.75
C ASP A 422 14.25 -22.13 2.86
N PRO A 423 14.83 -22.67 1.77
CA PRO A 423 16.18 -23.24 1.77
C PRO A 423 17.28 -22.21 2.03
N ARG A 424 16.98 -20.91 1.91
CA ARG A 424 17.91 -19.80 2.25
C ARG A 424 18.03 -19.55 3.75
N LYS A 425 17.17 -20.18 4.57
CA LYS A 425 17.22 -20.08 6.03
C LYS A 425 18.46 -20.76 6.57
N GLU A 426 19.40 -20.01 7.17
CA GLU A 426 20.67 -20.52 7.68
C GLU A 426 20.63 -20.83 9.17
N LEU A 427 19.90 -20.00 9.96
CA LEU A 427 19.69 -20.24 11.39
C LEU A 427 18.65 -21.34 11.59
N PRO A 428 18.90 -22.35 12.44
CA PRO A 428 17.95 -23.45 12.67
C PRO A 428 16.77 -23.07 13.59
N PHE A 429 16.71 -21.82 14.03
CA PHE A 429 15.70 -21.30 14.95
C PHE A 429 15.25 -19.90 14.51
N SER A 430 14.16 -19.43 15.09
CA SER A 430 13.76 -18.02 15.09
C SER A 430 14.14 -17.42 16.44
N GLY A 431 14.91 -16.33 16.43
CA GLY A 431 15.50 -15.78 17.66
C GLY A 431 15.01 -14.37 18.00
N VAL A 432 15.18 -14.00 19.27
CA VAL A 432 15.24 -12.62 19.71
C VAL A 432 16.71 -12.28 19.94
N PHE A 433 17.14 -11.18 19.36
CA PHE A 433 18.53 -10.73 19.43
C PHE A 433 18.65 -9.36 20.08
N ALA A 434 19.83 -9.07 20.64
CA ALA A 434 20.20 -7.76 21.13
C ALA A 434 21.53 -7.33 20.47
N VAL A 435 21.63 -6.09 20.01
CA VAL A 435 22.84 -5.53 19.45
C VAL A 435 23.21 -4.20 20.08
N LYS A 436 24.47 -4.06 20.48
CA LYS A 436 25.05 -2.83 21.00
C LYS A 436 26.49 -2.71 20.54
N ASP A 437 26.87 -1.56 19.99
CA ASP A 437 28.24 -1.26 19.53
C ASP A 437 28.83 -2.37 18.63
N GLY A 438 27.99 -2.90 17.71
CA GLY A 438 28.37 -3.97 16.78
C GLY A 438 28.44 -5.38 17.40
N ASN A 439 28.16 -5.53 18.69
CA ASN A 439 28.14 -6.83 19.37
C ASN A 439 26.71 -7.40 19.38
N LEU A 440 26.45 -8.40 18.53
CA LEU A 440 25.17 -9.12 18.43
C LEU A 440 25.15 -10.32 19.39
N LYS A 441 24.11 -10.41 20.21
CA LYS A 441 23.88 -11.51 21.14
C LYS A 441 22.52 -12.13 20.90
N LEU A 442 22.41 -13.44 21.04
CA LEU A 442 21.13 -14.15 21.13
C LEU A 442 20.56 -13.94 22.54
N VAL A 443 19.33 -13.44 22.62
CA VAL A 443 18.60 -13.22 23.87
C VAL A 443 17.81 -14.46 24.25
N THR A 444 17.01 -14.97 23.31
CA THR A 444 16.25 -16.23 23.46
C THR A 444 15.87 -16.79 22.09
N LYS A 445 15.55 -18.09 22.07
CA LYS A 445 15.08 -18.83 20.87
C LYS A 445 13.84 -19.70 21.17
N ASP A 446 13.05 -19.28 22.17
CA ASP A 446 11.94 -20.07 22.70
C ASP A 446 10.65 -19.91 21.87
N PHE A 447 10.75 -19.44 20.62
CA PHE A 447 9.64 -19.05 19.77
C PHE A 447 9.60 -19.85 18.46
N THR A 448 8.39 -20.03 17.93
CA THR A 448 8.18 -20.45 16.56
C THR A 448 8.43 -19.27 15.61
N GLY A 449 7.73 -18.16 15.83
CA GLY A 449 7.85 -16.95 15.04
C GLY A 449 7.76 -15.68 15.93
N PRO A 450 8.87 -15.28 16.63
CA PRO A 450 8.83 -14.10 17.47
C PRO A 450 8.48 -12.88 16.62
N ASN A 451 7.47 -12.09 17.06
CA ASN A 451 6.95 -10.96 16.29
C ASN A 451 7.06 -9.66 17.11
N GLY A 452 5.95 -9.14 17.65
CA GLY A 452 5.98 -7.91 18.42
C GLY A 452 6.86 -7.99 19.66
N ILE A 453 7.57 -6.90 19.96
CA ILE A 453 8.50 -6.81 21.09
C ILE A 453 8.35 -5.47 21.82
N ALA A 454 8.31 -5.50 23.17
CA ALA A 454 8.22 -4.30 23.99
C ALA A 454 8.86 -4.50 25.36
N PHE A 455 9.45 -3.44 25.93
CA PHE A 455 9.83 -3.39 27.34
C PHE A 455 8.69 -2.84 28.20
N SER A 456 8.61 -3.28 29.48
CA SER A 456 7.84 -2.53 30.49
C SER A 456 8.39 -1.10 30.64
N PRO A 457 7.57 -0.12 31.10
CA PRO A 457 8.04 1.28 31.22
C PRO A 457 9.27 1.45 32.12
N ASP A 458 9.47 0.57 33.09
CA ASP A 458 10.63 0.50 33.99
C ASP A 458 11.75 -0.43 33.50
N GLU A 459 11.60 -1.00 32.30
CA GLU A 459 12.53 -1.92 31.62
C GLU A 459 12.91 -3.19 32.43
N LYS A 460 12.10 -3.55 33.43
CA LYS A 460 12.32 -4.79 34.19
C LYS A 460 11.84 -6.02 33.46
N TYR A 461 10.91 -5.86 32.54
CA TYR A 461 10.34 -6.96 31.76
C TYR A 461 10.49 -6.72 30.27
N LEU A 462 10.80 -7.80 29.56
CA LEU A 462 10.72 -7.88 28.09
C LEU A 462 9.52 -8.76 27.72
N TYR A 463 8.63 -8.24 26.89
CA TYR A 463 7.51 -8.96 26.32
C TYR A 463 7.75 -9.25 24.84
N VAL A 464 7.40 -10.45 24.40
CA VAL A 464 7.49 -10.89 23.00
C VAL A 464 6.26 -11.70 22.64
N SER A 465 5.59 -11.37 21.54
CA SER A 465 4.52 -12.18 20.96
C SER A 465 5.08 -13.30 20.10
N ASP A 466 4.43 -14.47 20.11
CA ASP A 466 4.76 -15.59 19.24
C ASP A 466 3.69 -15.72 18.14
N TRP A 467 4.14 -15.62 16.88
CA TRP A 467 3.30 -15.92 15.72
C TRP A 467 3.30 -17.44 15.49
N ASP A 468 2.36 -18.08 16.16
CA ASP A 468 2.09 -19.51 16.02
C ASP A 468 0.58 -19.72 16.04
N GLU A 469 0.01 -20.30 14.98
CA GLU A 469 -1.44 -20.52 14.89
C GLU A 469 -1.96 -21.48 15.95
N LYS A 470 -1.10 -22.35 16.50
CA LYS A 470 -1.44 -23.36 17.50
C LYS A 470 -1.14 -22.92 18.92
N LYS A 471 -0.30 -21.89 19.10
CA LYS A 471 0.13 -21.39 20.40
C LYS A 471 0.26 -19.86 20.38
N LYS A 472 -0.85 -19.16 20.49
CA LYS A 472 -0.95 -17.70 20.44
C LYS A 472 -0.65 -17.08 21.79
N VAL A 473 0.62 -16.90 22.13
CA VAL A 473 1.05 -16.46 23.46
C VAL A 473 1.91 -15.21 23.43
N VAL A 474 1.77 -14.40 24.48
CA VAL A 474 2.75 -13.37 24.84
C VAL A 474 3.66 -13.94 25.92
N MET A 475 4.96 -13.99 25.65
CA MET A 475 5.97 -14.37 26.65
C MET A 475 6.45 -13.14 27.41
N ARG A 476 6.80 -13.30 28.70
CA ARG A 476 7.46 -12.29 29.52
C ARG A 476 8.74 -12.85 30.11
N TYR A 477 9.78 -12.06 30.04
CA TYR A 477 11.10 -12.36 30.62
C TYR A 477 11.49 -11.28 31.62
N ASP A 478 12.24 -11.66 32.66
CA ASP A 478 12.87 -10.72 33.58
C ASP A 478 14.18 -10.23 32.94
N VAL A 479 14.34 -8.90 32.85
CA VAL A 479 15.53 -8.26 32.25
C VAL A 479 16.60 -8.06 33.32
N GLN A 480 17.81 -8.53 33.04
CA GLN A 480 18.95 -8.38 33.91
C GLN A 480 19.68 -7.06 33.67
N PRO A 481 20.51 -6.58 34.62
CA PRO A 481 21.29 -5.35 34.46
C PRO A 481 22.20 -5.35 33.22
N ASP A 482 22.73 -6.50 32.83
CA ASP A 482 23.58 -6.65 31.64
C ASP A 482 22.81 -6.76 30.32
N GLY A 483 21.46 -6.68 30.37
CA GLY A 483 20.58 -6.80 29.21
C GLY A 483 20.24 -8.24 28.83
N SER A 484 20.79 -9.25 29.50
CA SER A 484 20.30 -10.63 29.34
C SER A 484 18.90 -10.80 29.94
N VAL A 485 18.22 -11.88 29.58
CA VAL A 485 16.87 -12.18 30.12
C VAL A 485 16.84 -13.57 30.74
N ASN A 486 15.98 -13.73 31.74
CA ASN A 486 15.72 -15.03 32.36
C ASN A 486 14.23 -15.16 32.75
N ASN A 487 13.88 -16.27 33.43
CA ASN A 487 12.54 -16.55 33.94
C ASN A 487 11.44 -16.40 32.90
N GLY A 488 11.71 -16.82 31.64
CA GLY A 488 10.71 -16.79 30.56
C GLY A 488 9.45 -17.57 30.91
N LYS A 489 8.28 -16.92 30.81
CA LYS A 489 6.98 -17.54 31.06
C LYS A 489 5.89 -16.95 30.18
N ILE A 490 4.85 -17.72 29.96
CA ILE A 490 3.64 -17.22 29.31
C ILE A 490 3.06 -16.12 30.21
N PHE A 491 2.93 -14.92 29.67
CA PHE A 491 2.29 -13.79 30.33
C PHE A 491 0.79 -13.77 30.03
N PHE A 492 0.44 -14.01 28.76
CA PHE A 492 -0.94 -14.06 28.32
C PHE A 492 -1.11 -15.10 27.20
N ASP A 493 -2.19 -15.88 27.27
CA ASP A 493 -2.50 -16.95 26.31
C ASP A 493 -3.81 -16.65 25.59
N MET A 494 -3.75 -16.46 24.28
CA MET A 494 -4.88 -16.22 23.38
C MET A 494 -5.19 -17.43 22.49
N THR A 495 -4.61 -18.60 22.76
CA THR A 495 -4.72 -19.79 21.89
C THR A 495 -6.17 -20.20 21.65
N SER A 496 -7.01 -20.08 22.67
CA SER A 496 -8.45 -20.40 22.58
C SER A 496 -9.33 -19.24 22.13
N ALA A 497 -8.76 -18.05 21.91
CA ALA A 497 -9.53 -16.87 21.52
C ALA A 497 -10.11 -17.05 20.12
N PRO A 498 -11.39 -16.67 19.88
CA PRO A 498 -12.00 -16.72 18.58
C PRO A 498 -11.39 -15.66 17.66
N GLY A 499 -11.33 -15.96 16.38
CA GLY A 499 -10.81 -15.08 15.33
C GLY A 499 -9.66 -15.71 14.57
N GLU A 500 -9.52 -15.25 13.36
CA GLU A 500 -8.38 -15.56 12.50
C GLU A 500 -7.17 -14.76 13.04
N ASP A 501 -6.03 -15.01 12.51
CA ASP A 501 -4.74 -14.41 12.80
C ASP A 501 -4.05 -14.88 14.11
N ALA A 502 -2.75 -15.03 14.00
CA ALA A 502 -1.82 -15.24 15.09
C ALA A 502 -1.45 -13.89 15.74
N LEU A 503 -0.57 -13.91 16.75
CA LEU A 503 -0.12 -12.66 17.37
C LEU A 503 0.89 -11.95 16.50
N ASP A 504 0.74 -10.63 16.36
CA ASP A 504 1.61 -9.78 15.55
C ASP A 504 2.25 -8.67 16.41
N GLY A 505 2.29 -7.43 15.94
CA GLY A 505 2.93 -6.32 16.62
C GLY A 505 2.44 -6.03 18.03
N MET A 506 3.29 -5.42 18.85
CA MET A 506 3.03 -5.12 20.25
C MET A 506 3.60 -3.76 20.64
N LYS A 507 2.86 -3.00 21.45
CA LYS A 507 3.33 -1.76 22.07
C LYS A 507 2.81 -1.69 23.52
N ILE A 508 3.30 -0.72 24.28
CA ILE A 508 2.95 -0.55 25.70
C ILE A 508 2.63 0.92 25.99
N ASP A 509 1.72 1.17 26.96
CA ASP A 509 1.46 2.51 27.47
C ASP A 509 2.29 2.83 28.72
N LYS A 510 2.23 4.06 29.19
CA LYS A 510 2.97 4.51 30.38
C LYS A 510 2.50 3.89 31.71
N ALA A 511 1.30 3.33 31.76
CA ALA A 511 0.82 2.57 32.91
C ALA A 511 1.23 1.09 32.85
N GLY A 512 1.87 0.64 31.76
CA GLY A 512 2.32 -0.72 31.57
C GLY A 512 1.28 -1.65 30.96
N ASN A 513 0.17 -1.14 30.43
CA ASN A 513 -0.77 -1.98 29.69
C ASN A 513 -0.19 -2.34 28.32
N LEU A 514 -0.24 -3.61 27.98
CA LEU A 514 0.18 -4.13 26.68
C LEU A 514 -0.94 -4.02 25.67
N TYR A 515 -0.59 -3.56 24.49
CA TYR A 515 -1.42 -3.55 23.30
C TYR A 515 -0.84 -4.57 22.33
N VAL A 516 -1.63 -5.59 21.97
CA VAL A 516 -1.17 -6.72 21.16
C VAL A 516 -2.14 -6.94 20.02
N SER A 517 -1.61 -7.01 18.79
CA SER A 517 -2.38 -7.53 17.67
C SER A 517 -2.61 -9.03 17.91
N GLY A 518 -3.86 -9.43 17.96
CA GLY A 518 -4.25 -10.80 18.29
C GLY A 518 -5.57 -11.20 17.63
N PRO A 519 -6.07 -12.40 17.88
CA PRO A 519 -7.28 -12.90 17.26
C PRO A 519 -8.45 -11.92 17.31
N GLY A 520 -8.94 -11.51 16.13
CA GLY A 520 -10.10 -10.63 15.99
C GLY A 520 -9.85 -9.13 16.25
N GLY A 521 -8.65 -8.67 16.67
CA GLY A 521 -8.43 -7.24 16.87
C GLY A 521 -7.21 -6.85 17.70
N LEU A 522 -7.23 -5.63 18.24
CA LEU A 522 -6.21 -5.08 19.13
C LEU A 522 -6.59 -5.36 20.58
N TRP A 523 -5.86 -6.23 21.23
CA TRP A 523 -6.06 -6.61 22.63
C TRP A 523 -5.34 -5.65 23.58
N ILE A 524 -6.00 -5.26 24.67
CA ILE A 524 -5.40 -4.45 25.74
C ILE A 524 -5.36 -5.29 26.99
N ILE A 525 -4.15 -5.50 27.53
CA ILE A 525 -3.85 -6.40 28.63
C ILE A 525 -3.19 -5.60 29.76
N SER A 526 -3.70 -5.73 31.00
CA SER A 526 -3.11 -5.03 32.14
C SER A 526 -1.71 -5.57 32.49
N PRO A 527 -0.90 -4.83 33.30
CA PRO A 527 0.40 -5.30 33.76
C PRO A 527 0.33 -6.62 34.56
N GLU A 528 -0.83 -6.93 35.15
CA GLU A 528 -1.08 -8.18 35.91
C GLU A 528 -1.51 -9.34 35.00
N GLY A 529 -1.70 -9.11 33.68
CA GLY A 529 -2.14 -10.13 32.73
C GLY A 529 -3.66 -10.30 32.66
N ARG A 530 -4.45 -9.26 32.96
CA ARG A 530 -5.91 -9.29 32.77
C ARG A 530 -6.28 -8.71 31.42
N HIS A 531 -7.18 -9.35 30.71
CA HIS A 531 -7.75 -8.82 29.46
C HIS A 531 -8.70 -7.67 29.80
N LEU A 532 -8.32 -6.44 29.46
CA LEU A 532 -9.14 -5.25 29.69
C LEU A 532 -10.22 -5.09 28.62
N GLY A 533 -9.87 -5.41 27.38
CA GLY A 533 -10.79 -5.35 26.24
C GLY A 533 -10.08 -5.42 24.90
N THR A 534 -10.88 -5.38 23.82
CA THR A 534 -10.39 -5.48 22.45
C THR A 534 -10.99 -4.38 21.58
N ILE A 535 -10.15 -3.67 20.82
CA ILE A 535 -10.57 -2.69 19.82
C ILE A 535 -10.56 -3.40 18.46
N ILE A 536 -11.70 -3.35 17.76
CA ILE A 536 -11.90 -4.01 16.46
C ILE A 536 -12.16 -2.94 15.41
N PRO A 537 -11.10 -2.46 14.72
CA PRO A 537 -11.25 -1.55 13.60
C PRO A 537 -11.77 -2.29 12.35
N PRO A 538 -12.14 -1.58 11.25
CA PRO A 538 -12.68 -2.20 10.05
C PRO A 538 -11.74 -3.21 9.36
N LYS A 539 -10.43 -3.07 9.55
CA LYS A 539 -9.42 -4.03 9.10
C LYS A 539 -8.57 -4.47 10.28
N HIS A 540 -8.16 -5.73 10.25
CA HIS A 540 -7.33 -6.30 11.31
C HIS A 540 -6.02 -5.52 11.46
N PRO A 541 -5.68 -4.99 12.67
CA PRO A 541 -4.42 -4.28 12.89
C PRO A 541 -3.27 -5.28 13.04
N HIS A 542 -2.17 -5.03 12.36
CA HIS A 542 -0.96 -5.84 12.46
C HIS A 542 0.06 -5.21 13.42
N ASN A 543 0.27 -3.89 13.31
CA ASN A 543 1.16 -3.17 14.21
C ASN A 543 0.64 -1.74 14.44
N PHE A 544 1.19 -1.04 15.41
CA PHE A 544 0.72 0.29 15.78
C PHE A 544 1.83 1.11 16.44
N ALA A 545 1.65 2.44 16.47
CA ALA A 545 2.55 3.36 17.14
C ALA A 545 1.79 4.49 17.83
N TRP A 546 2.28 4.90 18.97
CA TRP A 546 1.82 6.09 19.66
C TRP A 546 2.37 7.34 18.97
N GLY A 547 1.52 8.31 18.69
CA GLY A 547 1.89 9.54 18.00
C GLY A 547 1.22 10.79 18.56
N ASP A 548 1.29 11.85 17.78
CA ASP A 548 0.93 13.24 18.10
C ASP A 548 1.76 13.81 19.27
N ALA A 549 1.65 15.11 19.50
CA ALA A 549 2.42 15.82 20.53
C ALA A 549 2.16 15.28 21.94
N ASP A 550 0.91 14.94 22.25
CA ASP A 550 0.48 14.44 23.55
C ASP A 550 0.69 12.92 23.75
N GLY A 551 1.12 12.19 22.70
CA GLY A 551 1.36 10.74 22.77
C GLY A 551 0.14 9.89 23.05
N LYS A 552 -1.07 10.42 22.83
CA LYS A 552 -2.33 9.72 23.11
C LYS A 552 -3.05 9.21 21.86
N THR A 553 -2.55 9.54 20.67
CA THR A 553 -3.07 8.99 19.42
C THR A 553 -2.36 7.70 19.09
N LEU A 554 -3.11 6.62 18.94
CA LEU A 554 -2.59 5.34 18.46
C LEU A 554 -2.87 5.23 16.96
N TYR A 555 -1.80 5.18 16.17
CA TYR A 555 -1.85 4.93 14.73
C TYR A 555 -1.80 3.42 14.49
N LEU A 556 -2.70 2.91 13.67
CA LEU A 556 -2.88 1.49 13.40
C LEU A 556 -2.52 1.17 11.95
N CYS A 557 -1.51 0.35 11.75
CA CYS A 557 -1.25 -0.34 10.49
C CYS A 557 -2.16 -1.56 10.43
N ALA A 558 -3.17 -1.54 9.55
CA ALA A 558 -4.20 -2.56 9.51
C ALA A 558 -4.42 -3.07 8.07
N ARG A 559 -3.86 -4.25 7.77
CA ARG A 559 -3.83 -4.84 6.43
C ARG A 559 -3.37 -3.82 5.38
N SER A 560 -4.24 -3.36 4.52
CA SER A 560 -3.94 -2.42 3.43
C SER A 560 -4.31 -0.96 3.77
N GLY A 561 -4.46 -0.62 5.06
CA GLY A 561 -4.90 0.71 5.48
C GLY A 561 -4.16 1.25 6.70
N LEU A 562 -4.11 2.58 6.79
CA LEU A 562 -3.65 3.32 7.95
C LEU A 562 -4.82 3.97 8.65
N TYR A 563 -4.92 3.76 9.97
CA TYR A 563 -5.99 4.30 10.81
C TYR A 563 -5.41 5.01 12.02
N ARG A 564 -6.23 5.78 12.73
CA ARG A 564 -5.89 6.33 14.05
C ARG A 564 -7.09 6.32 15.00
N ILE A 565 -6.79 6.18 16.28
CA ILE A 565 -7.73 6.30 17.38
C ILE A 565 -7.10 7.16 18.49
N LYS A 566 -7.89 8.06 19.09
CA LYS A 566 -7.47 8.84 20.26
C LYS A 566 -7.83 8.08 21.52
N LEU A 567 -6.86 7.88 22.40
CA LEU A 567 -7.02 7.24 23.69
C LEU A 567 -6.83 8.23 24.84
N ASN A 568 -7.23 7.86 26.04
CA ASN A 568 -7.12 8.71 27.24
C ASN A 568 -5.71 8.64 27.88
N ILE A 569 -4.92 7.65 27.51
CA ILE A 569 -3.60 7.37 28.09
C ILE A 569 -2.47 7.68 27.10
N GLU A 570 -1.31 8.02 27.62
CA GLU A 570 -0.09 8.20 26.82
C GLU A 570 0.68 6.89 26.66
N GLY A 571 1.15 6.61 25.43
CA GLY A 571 2.01 5.47 25.15
C GLY A 571 3.49 5.70 25.39
N VAL A 572 4.25 4.61 25.49
CA VAL A 572 5.71 4.66 25.45
C VAL A 572 6.14 4.81 23.99
N ARG A 573 6.97 5.82 23.71
CA ARG A 573 7.46 6.16 22.37
C ARG A 573 8.99 6.14 22.37
N PRO A 574 9.66 5.75 21.26
CA PRO A 574 11.10 5.83 21.11
C PRO A 574 11.61 7.27 21.20
#